data_756bb29321c75feaacd3d7f639921b53
#
_entry.id   756bb29321c75feaacd3d7f639921b53
#
_cell.length_a   1.000
_cell.length_b   1.000
_cell.length_c   1.000
_cell.angle_alpha   90.00
_cell.angle_beta   90.00
_cell.angle_gamma   90.00
#
_symmetry.space_group_name_H-M   'P 1'
#
loop_
_entity.id
_entity.type
_entity.pdbx_description
1 polymer ?
#
loop_
_entity_poly.entity_id
_entity_poly.type
_entity_poly.pdbx_seq_one_letter_code
_entity_poly.pdbx_strand_id
1 'polypeptide(L)'
;MAILYYDDKKLFQLNTEKTTYVIGLSPEGYVGHVYYGPLLHGEPDLYPLRMDEPPFTPSVNKREKSSFLDRFPMEYPTGGIGDYRESCLNVRNAQGRMGCEIHFDSYEIFKGKRKMEGLPASFGTEEEVETLEI
;
A
#
# COMPACT_ATOMS: atom_id res chain seq x y z
N MET A 1 11.54 13.34 -10.87
CA MET A 1 10.69 12.47 -10.02
C MET A 1 11.62 11.52 -9.31
N ALA A 2 11.39 11.21 -8.02
CA ALA A 2 12.24 10.28 -7.28
C ALA A 2 11.38 9.37 -6.41
N ILE A 3 11.64 8.07 -6.50
CA ILE A 3 11.07 7.05 -5.62
C ILE A 3 12.15 6.61 -4.65
N LEU A 4 11.88 6.72 -3.35
CA LEU A 4 12.79 6.35 -2.28
C LEU A 4 12.17 5.21 -1.48
N TYR A 5 12.98 4.23 -1.11
CA TYR A 5 12.60 3.17 -0.18
C TYR A 5 13.44 3.25 1.09
N TYR A 6 12.78 3.32 2.24
CA TYR A 6 13.39 3.32 3.56
C TYR A 6 13.19 1.93 4.17
N ASP A 7 14.22 1.09 4.08
CA ASP A 7 14.11 -0.31 4.51
C ASP A 7 13.93 -0.45 6.03
N ASP A 8 14.57 0.41 6.81
CA ASP A 8 14.45 0.44 8.27
C ASP A 8 13.05 0.85 8.75
N LYS A 9 12.35 1.67 7.96
CA LYS A 9 11.01 2.17 8.24
C LYS A 9 9.91 1.46 7.46
N LYS A 10 10.28 0.60 6.50
CA LYS A 10 9.34 -0.07 5.59
C LYS A 10 8.40 0.90 4.87
N LEU A 11 8.97 1.98 4.31
CA LEU A 11 8.26 3.06 3.63
C LEU A 11 8.74 3.30 2.21
N PHE A 12 7.79 3.52 1.31
CA PHE A 12 8.05 4.07 -0.02
C PHE A 12 7.60 5.53 -0.06
N GLN A 13 8.47 6.41 -0.52
CA GLN A 13 8.16 7.82 -0.75
C GLN A 13 8.32 8.14 -2.23
N LEU A 14 7.22 8.53 -2.85
CA LEU A 14 7.15 8.89 -4.26
C LEU A 14 7.01 10.41 -4.36
N ASN A 15 8.03 11.08 -4.91
CA ASN A 15 8.07 12.53 -5.03
C ASN A 15 7.88 12.96 -6.49
N THR A 16 6.97 13.89 -6.70
CA THR A 16 6.94 14.73 -7.89
C THR A 16 7.64 16.07 -7.59
N GLU A 17 7.54 17.04 -8.49
CA GLU A 17 8.05 18.39 -8.24
C GLU A 17 7.31 19.12 -7.10
N LYS A 18 6.04 18.77 -6.87
CA LYS A 18 5.14 19.52 -5.97
C LYS A 18 4.46 18.66 -4.91
N THR A 19 4.44 17.35 -5.08
CA THR A 19 3.69 16.44 -4.22
C THR A 19 4.52 15.26 -3.78
N THR A 20 4.16 14.73 -2.62
CA THR A 20 4.67 13.46 -2.10
C THR A 20 3.50 12.50 -1.88
N TYR A 21 3.71 11.25 -2.27
CA TYR A 21 2.88 10.11 -1.90
C TYR A 21 3.70 9.13 -1.08
N VAL A 22 3.18 8.71 0.08
CA VAL A 22 3.89 7.77 0.96
C VAL A 22 3.04 6.54 1.21
N ILE A 23 3.64 5.39 0.96
CA ILE A 23 3.09 4.05 1.21
C ILE A 23 3.90 3.40 2.31
N GLY A 24 3.24 2.76 3.26
CA GLY A 24 3.88 2.04 4.35
C GLY A 24 3.53 0.56 4.38
N LEU A 25 4.47 -0.24 4.83
CA LEU A 25 4.28 -1.67 5.03
C LEU A 25 4.15 -1.97 6.52
N SER A 26 3.05 -2.61 6.91
CA SER A 26 2.90 -3.08 8.28
C SER A 26 3.78 -4.32 8.54
N PRO A 27 4.09 -4.65 9.82
CA PRO A 27 4.79 -5.89 10.15
C PRO A 27 4.09 -7.15 9.65
N GLU A 28 2.76 -7.09 9.48
CA GLU A 28 1.96 -8.19 8.95
C GLU A 28 1.93 -8.24 7.41
N GLY A 29 2.65 -7.33 6.74
CA GLY A 29 2.74 -7.27 5.28
C GLY A 29 1.58 -6.54 4.60
N TYR A 30 0.76 -5.79 5.34
CA TYR A 30 -0.27 -4.95 4.72
C TYR A 30 0.33 -3.68 4.13
N VAL A 31 -0.15 -3.31 2.95
CA VAL A 31 0.26 -2.10 2.22
C VAL A 31 -0.73 -0.99 2.53
N GLY A 32 -0.26 0.07 3.16
CA GLY A 32 -1.13 1.14 3.65
C GLY A 32 -0.76 2.51 3.16
N HIS A 33 -1.78 3.36 2.99
CA HIS A 33 -1.65 4.77 2.69
C HIS A 33 -1.17 5.54 3.92
N VAL A 34 -0.06 6.26 3.80
CA VAL A 34 0.49 7.08 4.89
C VAL A 34 0.22 8.55 4.66
N TYR A 35 0.50 9.03 3.45
CA TYR A 35 0.40 10.45 3.12
C TYR A 35 0.21 10.68 1.63
N TYR A 36 -0.60 11.67 1.30
CA TYR A 36 -0.61 12.33 0.00
C TYR A 36 -0.85 13.83 0.17
N GLY A 37 0.03 14.64 -0.39
CA GLY A 37 -0.09 16.08 -0.27
C GLY A 37 1.11 16.84 -0.85
N PRO A 38 1.32 18.09 -0.40
CA PRO A 38 2.49 18.88 -0.79
C PRO A 38 3.81 18.16 -0.54
N LEU A 39 4.82 18.51 -1.33
CA LEU A 39 6.16 17.90 -1.25
C LEU A 39 6.70 17.94 0.18
N LEU A 40 7.01 16.77 0.71
CA LEU A 40 7.64 16.61 2.02
C LEU A 40 9.17 16.71 1.88
N HIS A 41 9.77 17.48 2.78
CA HIS A 41 11.20 17.52 2.97
C HIS A 41 11.57 16.66 4.18
N GLY A 42 12.29 15.59 3.95
CA GLY A 42 12.71 14.66 4.99
C GLY A 42 12.05 13.28 4.91
N GLU A 43 12.38 12.45 5.86
CA GLU A 43 11.93 11.07 5.93
C GLU A 43 10.56 10.98 6.62
N PRO A 44 9.58 10.32 6.00
CA PRO A 44 8.28 10.06 6.63
C PRO A 44 8.37 9.00 7.75
N ASP A 45 7.27 8.80 8.47
CA ASP A 45 7.14 7.79 9.52
C ASP A 45 5.84 6.98 9.33
N LEU A 46 5.83 5.74 9.83
CA LEU A 46 4.68 4.83 9.88
C LEU A 46 3.65 5.16 10.95
N TYR A 47 3.94 6.11 11.84
CA TYR A 47 3.06 6.45 12.95
C TYR A 47 1.58 6.63 12.54
N PRO A 48 1.24 7.25 11.42
CA PRO A 48 -0.15 7.39 10.98
C PRO A 48 -0.91 6.07 10.75
N LEU A 49 -0.21 4.96 10.53
CA LEU A 49 -0.81 3.64 10.35
C LEU A 49 -1.09 2.90 11.66
N ARG A 50 -0.59 3.40 12.78
CA ARG A 50 -0.73 2.76 14.09
C ARG A 50 -1.98 3.26 14.79
N MET A 51 -2.57 2.38 15.59
CA MET A 51 -3.67 2.72 16.45
C MET A 51 -3.20 2.80 17.91
N ASP A 52 -3.67 3.81 18.65
CA ASP A 52 -3.36 3.92 20.07
C ASP A 52 -4.08 2.86 20.90
N GLU A 53 -5.33 2.59 20.56
CA GLU A 53 -6.14 1.56 21.22
C GLU A 53 -6.64 0.55 20.17
N PRO A 54 -6.46 -0.76 20.41
CA PRO A 54 -6.98 -1.77 19.51
C PRO A 54 -8.51 -1.77 19.51
N PRO A 55 -9.16 -1.79 18.35
CA PRO A 55 -10.62 -1.89 18.26
C PRO A 55 -11.10 -3.27 18.68
N PHE A 56 -12.40 -3.38 18.96
CA PHE A 56 -13.07 -4.65 19.26
C PHE A 56 -13.41 -5.44 17.98
N THR A 57 -12.43 -5.59 17.11
CA THR A 57 -12.56 -6.26 15.82
C THR A 57 -11.57 -7.40 15.67
N PRO A 58 -11.81 -8.37 14.78
CA PRO A 58 -10.84 -9.40 14.46
C PRO A 58 -9.54 -8.79 13.90
N SER A 59 -8.44 -9.43 14.23
CA SER A 59 -7.12 -9.11 13.68
C SER A 59 -6.26 -10.37 13.68
N VAL A 60 -5.33 -10.47 12.76
CA VAL A 60 -4.34 -11.57 12.71
C VAL A 60 -3.37 -11.49 13.88
N ASN A 61 -3.08 -10.29 14.37
CA ASN A 61 -2.19 -10.07 15.52
C ASN A 61 -2.69 -8.91 16.40
N LYS A 62 -3.42 -9.20 17.45
CA LYS A 62 -3.99 -8.19 18.36
C LYS A 62 -2.95 -7.35 19.13
N ARG A 63 -1.68 -7.75 19.12
CA ARG A 63 -0.61 -6.98 19.76
C ARG A 63 0.02 -5.96 18.82
N GLU A 64 -0.13 -6.15 17.52
CA GLU A 64 0.38 -5.24 16.50
C GLU A 64 -0.69 -4.19 16.15
N LYS A 65 -0.38 -2.94 16.46
CA LYS A 65 -1.32 -1.83 16.32
C LYS A 65 -1.68 -1.47 14.88
N SER A 66 -0.90 -1.91 13.90
CA SER A 66 -1.16 -1.72 12.47
C SER A 66 -1.82 -2.92 11.79
N SER A 67 -2.26 -3.94 12.54
CA SER A 67 -2.89 -5.15 12.00
C SER A 67 -4.43 -5.15 12.02
N PHE A 68 -5.06 -4.05 12.44
CA PHE A 68 -6.53 -3.93 12.49
C PHE A 68 -7.08 -3.34 11.20
N LEU A 69 -7.49 -4.20 10.29
CA LEU A 69 -7.89 -3.82 8.93
C LEU A 69 -9.16 -2.98 8.84
N ASP A 70 -10.03 -2.99 9.86
CA ASP A 70 -11.19 -2.10 9.91
C ASP A 70 -10.81 -0.61 9.92
N ARG A 71 -9.59 -0.30 10.36
CA ARG A 71 -9.05 1.06 10.46
C ARG A 71 -7.80 1.30 9.64
N PHE A 72 -7.03 0.26 9.36
CA PHE A 72 -5.81 0.37 8.57
C PHE A 72 -6.14 0.89 7.16
N PRO A 73 -5.55 1.99 6.71
CA PRO A 73 -5.86 2.59 5.41
C PRO A 73 -5.18 1.82 4.28
N MET A 74 -5.70 0.64 3.95
CA MET A 74 -5.14 -0.21 2.89
C MET A 74 -5.18 0.48 1.53
N GLU A 75 -4.09 0.38 0.79
CA GLU A 75 -4.02 0.80 -0.62
C GLU A 75 -4.89 -0.08 -1.52
N TYR A 76 -5.00 -1.37 -1.19
CA TYR A 76 -5.74 -2.34 -1.99
C TYR A 76 -6.53 -3.31 -1.10
N PRO A 77 -7.71 -2.90 -0.59
CA PRO A 77 -8.53 -3.75 0.28
C PRO A 77 -9.08 -4.96 -0.47
N THR A 78 -9.04 -6.13 0.17
CA THR A 78 -9.46 -7.41 -0.41
C THR A 78 -10.47 -8.19 0.44
N GLY A 79 -10.99 -7.58 1.52
CA GLY A 79 -11.95 -8.23 2.41
C GLY A 79 -11.33 -9.31 3.30
N GLY A 80 -10.08 -9.09 3.75
CA GLY A 80 -9.39 -9.93 4.73
C GLY A 80 -9.99 -9.85 6.12
N ILE A 81 -9.34 -10.49 7.10
CA ILE A 81 -9.83 -10.58 8.49
C ILE A 81 -9.99 -9.19 9.10
N GLY A 82 -11.23 -8.81 9.40
CA GLY A 82 -11.55 -7.50 9.99
C GLY A 82 -11.66 -6.36 8.96
N ASP A 83 -11.47 -6.62 7.67
CA ASP A 83 -11.71 -5.64 6.62
C ASP A 83 -13.15 -5.72 6.13
N TYR A 84 -13.94 -4.70 6.43
CA TYR A 84 -15.37 -4.62 6.09
C TYR A 84 -15.65 -3.64 4.95
N ARG A 85 -14.60 -3.12 4.29
CA ARG A 85 -14.75 -2.24 3.13
C ARG A 85 -15.11 -3.04 1.90
N GLU A 86 -15.62 -2.34 0.89
CA GLU A 86 -15.77 -2.94 -0.43
C GLU A 86 -14.39 -3.33 -0.99
N SER A 87 -14.28 -4.57 -1.44
CA SER A 87 -13.02 -5.13 -1.94
C SER A 87 -12.70 -4.62 -3.33
N CYS A 88 -11.42 -4.27 -3.57
CA CYS A 88 -10.92 -3.97 -4.91
C CYS A 88 -10.81 -5.23 -5.79
N LEU A 89 -10.69 -6.40 -5.15
CA LEU A 89 -10.59 -7.70 -5.82
C LEU A 89 -11.50 -8.72 -5.13
N ASN A 90 -12.37 -9.36 -5.89
CA ASN A 90 -13.20 -10.46 -5.44
C ASN A 90 -12.75 -11.76 -6.10
N VAL A 91 -12.23 -12.68 -5.30
CA VAL A 91 -11.78 -13.99 -5.76
C VAL A 91 -12.71 -15.06 -5.20
N ARG A 92 -13.23 -15.90 -6.08
CA ARG A 92 -14.00 -17.08 -5.69
C ARG A 92 -13.19 -18.33 -6.03
N ASN A 93 -12.87 -19.14 -5.03
CA ASN A 93 -12.20 -20.42 -5.26
C ASN A 93 -13.17 -21.51 -5.78
N ALA A 94 -12.64 -22.67 -6.13
CA ALA A 94 -13.42 -23.78 -6.66
C ALA A 94 -14.51 -24.30 -5.69
N GLN A 95 -14.36 -24.07 -4.38
CA GLN A 95 -15.35 -24.43 -3.36
C GLN A 95 -16.38 -23.31 -3.09
N GLY A 96 -16.34 -22.22 -3.85
CA GLY A 96 -17.25 -21.09 -3.72
C GLY A 96 -16.93 -20.10 -2.59
N ARG A 97 -15.77 -20.22 -1.93
CA ARG A 97 -15.34 -19.31 -0.87
C ARG A 97 -14.75 -18.04 -1.47
N MET A 98 -15.01 -16.90 -0.85
CA MET A 98 -14.62 -15.57 -1.34
C MET A 98 -13.63 -14.83 -0.45
N GLY A 99 -13.10 -15.43 0.62
CA GLY A 99 -12.07 -14.80 1.45
C GLY A 99 -10.76 -14.70 0.67
N CYS A 100 -10.16 -13.50 0.64
CA CYS A 100 -8.88 -13.22 0.04
C CYS A 100 -8.12 -12.23 0.91
N GLU A 101 -6.85 -12.47 1.15
CA GLU A 101 -5.91 -11.51 1.72
C GLU A 101 -4.71 -11.39 0.81
N ILE A 102 -4.30 -10.15 0.54
CA ILE A 102 -3.08 -9.84 -0.21
C ILE A 102 -2.08 -9.21 0.74
N HIS A 103 -0.88 -9.76 0.75
CA HIS A 103 0.25 -9.26 1.53
C HIS A 103 1.37 -8.84 0.60
N PHE A 104 2.17 -7.89 1.04
CA PHE A 104 3.39 -7.49 0.37
C PHE A 104 4.33 -8.70 0.22
N ASP A 105 4.84 -8.89 -0.98
CA ASP A 105 5.84 -9.90 -1.30
C ASP A 105 7.16 -9.23 -1.71
N SER A 106 7.11 -8.43 -2.76
CA SER A 106 8.28 -7.83 -3.35
C SER A 106 7.96 -6.49 -4.02
N TYR A 107 8.97 -5.76 -4.42
CA TYR A 107 8.83 -4.53 -5.19
C TYR A 107 9.93 -4.38 -6.23
N GLU A 108 9.65 -3.56 -7.22
CA GLU A 108 10.64 -3.12 -8.20
C GLU A 108 10.50 -1.62 -8.45
N ILE A 109 11.63 -0.92 -8.55
CA ILE A 109 11.68 0.49 -8.96
C ILE A 109 12.45 0.55 -10.27
N PHE A 110 11.82 1.12 -11.30
CA PHE A 110 12.43 1.23 -12.63
C PHE A 110 12.02 2.53 -13.31
N LYS A 111 12.80 2.91 -14.33
CA LYS A 111 12.51 4.05 -15.17
C LYS A 111 11.50 3.69 -16.26
N GLY A 112 10.64 4.65 -16.59
CA GLY A 112 9.60 4.43 -17.57
C GLY A 112 8.36 3.74 -16.98
N LYS A 113 7.54 3.20 -17.86
CA LYS A 113 6.29 2.55 -17.51
C LYS A 113 6.09 1.29 -18.35
N ARG A 114 5.79 0.16 -17.71
CA ARG A 114 5.45 -1.07 -18.42
C ARG A 114 4.12 -0.92 -19.14
N LYS A 115 4.08 -1.31 -20.40
CA LYS A 115 2.83 -1.37 -21.16
C LYS A 115 2.04 -2.60 -20.75
N MET A 116 0.80 -2.38 -20.35
CA MET A 116 -0.17 -3.46 -20.14
C MET A 116 -1.01 -3.63 -21.41
N GLU A 117 -0.95 -4.82 -22.02
CA GLU A 117 -1.73 -5.11 -23.20
C GLU A 117 -3.23 -5.10 -22.89
N GLY A 118 -4.01 -4.49 -23.79
CA GLY A 118 -5.48 -4.47 -23.67
C GLY A 118 -6.05 -3.51 -22.62
N LEU A 119 -5.23 -2.76 -21.89
CA LEU A 119 -5.68 -1.79 -20.91
C LEU A 119 -5.26 -0.38 -21.28
N PRO A 120 -6.12 0.63 -21.04
CA PRO A 120 -5.70 2.03 -21.13
C PRO A 120 -4.65 2.30 -20.05
N ALA A 121 -3.56 2.94 -20.42
CA ALA A 121 -2.51 3.34 -19.50
C ALA A 121 -2.16 4.80 -19.69
N SER A 122 -1.82 5.49 -18.59
CA SER A 122 -1.20 6.79 -18.68
C SER A 122 0.18 6.66 -19.32
N PHE A 123 0.56 7.64 -20.12
CA PHE A 123 1.82 7.65 -20.84
C PHE A 123 2.94 8.20 -19.97
N GLY A 124 4.17 7.69 -20.15
CA GLY A 124 5.39 8.19 -19.53
C GLY A 124 6.62 7.53 -20.14
N THR A 125 7.63 8.34 -20.47
CA THR A 125 8.91 7.86 -20.98
C THR A 125 9.89 7.55 -19.83
N GLU A 126 10.97 6.84 -20.11
CA GLU A 126 12.04 6.56 -19.14
C GLU A 126 12.70 7.82 -18.58
N GLU A 127 12.67 8.92 -19.33
CA GLU A 127 13.25 10.20 -18.92
C GLU A 127 12.33 10.98 -17.98
N GLU A 128 11.01 10.77 -18.10
CA GLU A 128 10.01 11.59 -17.39
C GLU A 128 9.51 10.93 -16.11
N VAL A 129 9.44 9.60 -16.07
CA VAL A 129 8.81 8.90 -14.95
C VAL A 129 9.68 7.78 -14.38
N GLU A 130 9.53 7.58 -13.08
CA GLU A 130 9.88 6.35 -12.36
C GLU A 130 8.61 5.62 -11.97
N THR A 131 8.65 4.30 -11.99
CA THR A 131 7.55 3.44 -11.57
C THR A 131 7.97 2.61 -10.36
N LEU A 132 7.11 2.60 -9.34
CA LEU A 132 7.12 1.63 -8.27
C LEU A 132 6.07 0.56 -8.60
N GLU A 133 6.50 -0.66 -8.66
CA GLU A 133 5.64 -1.85 -8.77
C GLU A 133 5.74 -2.63 -7.47
N ILE A 134 4.60 -2.92 -6.85
CA ILE A 134 4.48 -3.66 -5.60
C ILE A 134 3.62 -4.91 -5.84
#